data_14ba083db4ab56b684680877d210e209
#
_entry.id   14ba083db4ab56b684680877d210e209
#
_cell.length_a   1.000
_cell.length_b   1.000
_cell.length_c   1.000
_cell.angle_alpha   90.00
_cell.angle_beta   90.00
_cell.angle_gamma   90.00
#
_symmetry.space_group_name_H-M   'P 1'
#
loop_
_entity.id
_entity.type
_entity.pdbx_description
1 polymer ?
#
loop_
_entity_poly.entity_id
_entity_poly.type
_entity_poly.pdbx_seq_one_letter_code
_entity_poly.pdbx_strand_id
1 'polypeptide(L)'
;MSSEIQFLLYNLPDEEGKVQVIVKDETIWCTQKVMAQLFGVGVPAISKHLKNIFQEGELQKEMVVSKMEITTRHGAIEGKTQTSSVDFYHLDAIIAVGYRVNSAKATKFRQWATRILNEYIRKGFVLDDERLKQGTAVFGKDYFRELLERVRSIRASERRIWQQITDIYAECSIDYDKNALTTQEFYAMIQNRFHYAITGQTAAEIIYSKADHTKEHMGLTTWKNSPDGRILKSDVSIAKNYLTEKEIKQLERTVTSYFDYIENQIERHNTFTMEQFAASVNKFLTFNDYQILPDKGRISASQAKAKAESEYDIFNKTQQIDSDFDKQVRGMLGK
;
A
#
# COMPACT_ATOMS: atom_id res chain seq x y z
N MET A 1 -28.96 3.65 -8.71
CA MET A 1 -28.50 3.94 -10.09
C MET A 1 -27.62 2.78 -10.52
N SER A 2 -28.08 1.96 -11.49
CA SER A 2 -27.23 0.91 -12.06
C SER A 2 -26.25 1.57 -12.99
N SER A 3 -25.00 1.69 -12.58
CA SER A 3 -23.93 2.11 -13.47
C SER A 3 -23.64 0.95 -14.43
N GLU A 4 -23.84 1.15 -15.73
CA GLU A 4 -23.31 0.26 -16.76
C GLU A 4 -21.77 0.35 -16.69
N ILE A 5 -21.16 -0.56 -15.94
CA ILE A 5 -19.72 -0.69 -15.92
C ILE A 5 -19.37 -1.71 -16.99
N GLN A 6 -18.64 -1.25 -18.00
CA GLN A 6 -17.90 -2.14 -18.88
C GLN A 6 -17.04 -3.03 -18.02
N PHE A 7 -17.27 -4.34 -18.07
CA PHE A 7 -16.60 -5.30 -17.19
C PHE A 7 -15.10 -5.29 -17.49
N LEU A 8 -14.33 -4.63 -16.62
CA LEU A 8 -12.88 -4.46 -16.73
C LEU A 8 -12.07 -5.74 -16.55
N LEU A 9 -12.71 -6.85 -16.19
CA LEU A 9 -12.01 -8.11 -15.97
C LEU A 9 -11.36 -8.67 -17.24
N TYR A 10 -11.87 -8.27 -18.43
CA TYR A 10 -11.38 -8.97 -19.60
C TYR A 10 -12.00 -8.39 -20.90
N ASN A 11 -11.28 -7.48 -21.51
CA ASN A 11 -11.59 -7.05 -22.87
C ASN A 11 -11.33 -8.22 -23.83
N LEU A 12 -12.38 -8.80 -24.35
CA LEU A 12 -12.30 -9.57 -25.60
C LEU A 12 -12.14 -8.54 -26.73
N PRO A 13 -11.06 -8.58 -27.50
CA PRO A 13 -10.80 -7.58 -28.55
C PRO A 13 -11.89 -7.53 -29.64
N ASP A 14 -12.76 -8.54 -29.73
CA ASP A 14 -13.64 -8.76 -30.88
C ASP A 14 -15.14 -8.88 -30.56
N GLU A 15 -15.59 -8.65 -29.34
CA GLU A 15 -17.03 -8.75 -29.04
C GLU A 15 -17.56 -7.53 -28.26
N GLU A 16 -18.52 -6.81 -28.81
CA GLU A 16 -19.37 -5.79 -28.18
C GLU A 16 -20.33 -6.40 -27.15
N GLY A 17 -19.82 -7.09 -26.16
CA GLY A 17 -20.60 -7.69 -25.09
C GLY A 17 -20.56 -6.85 -23.82
N LYS A 18 -21.36 -5.78 -23.74
CA LYS A 18 -21.59 -5.08 -22.46
C LYS A 18 -22.33 -6.01 -21.50
N VAL A 19 -21.65 -6.43 -20.43
CA VAL A 19 -22.22 -7.27 -19.40
C VAL A 19 -22.64 -6.36 -18.24
N GLN A 20 -23.94 -6.39 -17.86
CA GLN A 20 -24.45 -5.60 -16.75
C GLN A 20 -24.06 -6.21 -15.41
N VAL A 21 -23.31 -5.47 -14.61
CA VAL A 21 -22.92 -5.86 -13.25
C VAL A 21 -23.32 -4.78 -12.27
N ILE A 22 -23.46 -5.17 -11.00
CA ILE A 22 -23.65 -4.23 -9.90
C ILE A 22 -22.30 -4.07 -9.18
N VAL A 23 -21.89 -2.83 -8.98
CA VAL A 23 -20.75 -2.50 -8.11
C VAL A 23 -21.31 -2.12 -6.75
N LYS A 24 -20.90 -2.85 -5.73
CA LYS A 24 -21.27 -2.62 -4.34
C LYS A 24 -20.16 -3.14 -3.44
N ASP A 25 -19.86 -2.40 -2.36
CA ASP A 25 -18.86 -2.78 -1.35
C ASP A 25 -17.46 -3.04 -1.96
N GLU A 26 -17.04 -2.16 -2.87
CA GLU A 26 -15.75 -2.23 -3.60
C GLU A 26 -15.52 -3.53 -4.39
N THR A 27 -16.59 -4.24 -4.72
CA THR A 27 -16.55 -5.48 -5.49
C THR A 27 -17.66 -5.52 -6.55
N ILE A 28 -17.68 -6.61 -7.29
CA ILE A 28 -18.61 -6.81 -8.42
C ILE A 28 -19.56 -7.94 -8.09
N TRP A 29 -20.83 -7.68 -8.41
CA TRP A 29 -21.92 -8.65 -8.26
C TRP A 29 -22.58 -8.89 -9.60
N CYS A 30 -22.84 -10.13 -9.96
CA CYS A 30 -23.60 -10.47 -11.16
C CYS A 30 -24.52 -11.67 -10.97
N THR A 31 -25.48 -11.84 -11.89
CA THR A 31 -26.41 -12.97 -11.89
C THR A 31 -25.80 -14.18 -12.62
N GLN A 32 -26.40 -15.38 -12.43
CA GLN A 32 -26.01 -16.58 -13.20
C GLN A 32 -26.17 -16.37 -14.70
N LYS A 33 -27.15 -15.59 -15.15
CA LYS A 33 -27.35 -15.27 -16.57
C LYS A 33 -26.16 -14.47 -17.11
N VAL A 34 -25.64 -13.54 -16.35
CA VAL A 34 -24.47 -12.73 -16.70
C VAL A 34 -23.23 -13.59 -16.73
N MET A 35 -23.02 -14.48 -15.74
CA MET A 35 -21.90 -15.45 -15.79
C MET A 35 -21.97 -16.36 -17.00
N ALA A 36 -23.16 -16.81 -17.38
CA ALA A 36 -23.36 -17.65 -18.56
C ALA A 36 -22.92 -16.92 -19.85
N GLN A 37 -23.24 -15.66 -19.98
CA GLN A 37 -22.77 -14.79 -21.10
C GLN A 37 -21.27 -14.58 -21.05
N LEU A 38 -20.73 -14.28 -19.87
CA LEU A 38 -19.31 -14.04 -19.65
C LEU A 38 -18.46 -15.25 -20.07
N PHE A 39 -18.86 -16.45 -19.67
CA PHE A 39 -18.12 -17.68 -19.96
C PHE A 39 -18.61 -18.43 -21.20
N GLY A 40 -19.63 -17.96 -21.90
CA GLY A 40 -20.13 -18.56 -23.14
C GLY A 40 -20.74 -19.95 -22.93
N VAL A 41 -21.49 -20.15 -21.86
CA VAL A 41 -22.16 -21.42 -21.51
C VAL A 41 -23.62 -21.19 -21.12
N GLY A 42 -24.40 -22.24 -20.98
CA GLY A 42 -25.80 -22.12 -20.50
C GLY A 42 -25.89 -21.91 -18.98
N VAL A 43 -26.96 -21.22 -18.53
CA VAL A 43 -27.26 -21.01 -17.10
C VAL A 43 -27.28 -22.33 -16.29
N PRO A 44 -27.79 -23.48 -16.81
CA PRO A 44 -27.74 -24.74 -16.09
C PRO A 44 -26.32 -25.21 -15.74
N ALA A 45 -25.35 -24.94 -16.63
CA ALA A 45 -23.94 -25.27 -16.37
C ALA A 45 -23.37 -24.42 -15.22
N ILE A 46 -23.67 -23.11 -15.22
CA ILE A 46 -23.29 -22.20 -14.13
C ILE A 46 -23.89 -22.66 -12.79
N SER A 47 -25.20 -22.97 -12.79
CA SER A 47 -25.91 -23.46 -11.59
C SER A 47 -25.28 -24.74 -11.03
N LYS A 48 -24.87 -25.67 -11.91
CA LYS A 48 -24.21 -26.90 -11.51
C LYS A 48 -22.84 -26.63 -10.87
N HIS A 49 -22.03 -25.72 -11.46
CA HIS A 49 -20.72 -25.37 -10.91
C HIS A 49 -20.84 -24.67 -9.55
N LEU A 50 -21.78 -23.71 -9.42
CA LEU A 50 -22.05 -23.04 -8.13
C LEU A 50 -22.48 -24.03 -7.04
N LYS A 51 -23.38 -24.99 -7.39
CA LYS A 51 -23.80 -26.03 -6.45
C LYS A 51 -22.59 -26.84 -5.96
N ASN A 52 -21.70 -27.25 -6.87
CA ASN A 52 -20.51 -28.01 -6.50
C ASN A 52 -19.55 -27.19 -5.62
N ILE A 53 -19.32 -25.92 -5.96
CA ILE A 53 -18.47 -24.99 -5.17
C ILE A 53 -18.95 -24.92 -3.72
N PHE A 54 -20.27 -24.77 -3.53
CA PHE A 54 -20.84 -24.70 -2.18
C PHE A 54 -20.86 -26.05 -1.46
N GLN A 55 -21.09 -27.14 -2.17
CA GLN A 55 -21.08 -28.49 -1.59
C GLN A 55 -19.67 -28.96 -1.18
N GLU A 56 -18.66 -28.56 -1.94
CA GLU A 56 -17.25 -28.86 -1.65
C GLU A 56 -16.65 -27.94 -0.58
N GLY A 57 -17.39 -26.91 -0.15
CA GLY A 57 -16.95 -25.96 0.87
C GLY A 57 -15.88 -24.98 0.38
N GLU A 58 -15.67 -24.84 -0.94
CA GLU A 58 -14.73 -23.87 -1.50
C GLU A 58 -15.14 -22.43 -1.17
N LEU A 59 -16.45 -22.15 -1.21
CA LEU A 59 -17.04 -20.88 -0.79
C LEU A 59 -18.26 -21.09 0.09
N GLN A 60 -18.44 -20.22 1.08
CA GLN A 60 -19.66 -20.19 1.89
C GLN A 60 -20.72 -19.37 1.17
N LYS A 61 -21.89 -19.98 0.91
CA LYS A 61 -22.95 -19.36 0.13
C LYS A 61 -23.43 -18.03 0.70
N GLU A 62 -23.51 -17.93 2.01
CA GLU A 62 -23.98 -16.76 2.76
C GLU A 62 -23.06 -15.54 2.56
N MET A 63 -21.79 -15.78 2.28
CA MET A 63 -20.79 -14.71 2.07
C MET A 63 -20.77 -14.18 0.63
N VAL A 64 -21.15 -15.02 -0.35
CA VAL A 64 -20.96 -14.73 -1.78
C VAL A 64 -22.27 -14.67 -2.58
N VAL A 65 -23.43 -14.82 -1.94
CA VAL A 65 -24.73 -14.70 -2.58
C VAL A 65 -25.57 -13.68 -1.84
N SER A 66 -26.09 -12.69 -2.57
CA SER A 66 -27.00 -11.67 -2.06
C SER A 66 -28.28 -11.60 -2.91
N LYS A 67 -29.42 -11.49 -2.27
CA LYS A 67 -30.70 -11.25 -2.96
C LYS A 67 -30.86 -9.76 -3.18
N MET A 68 -31.07 -9.36 -4.43
CA MET A 68 -31.35 -7.97 -4.79
C MET A 68 -32.60 -7.88 -5.64
N GLU A 69 -33.31 -6.80 -5.46
CA GLU A 69 -34.54 -6.53 -6.25
C GLU A 69 -34.17 -5.86 -7.57
N ILE A 70 -34.66 -6.42 -8.66
CA ILE A 70 -34.54 -5.83 -10.00
C ILE A 70 -35.92 -5.42 -10.46
N THR A 71 -36.03 -4.15 -10.86
CA THR A 71 -37.22 -3.63 -11.50
C THR A 71 -37.05 -3.67 -13.01
N THR A 72 -37.87 -4.48 -13.69
CA THR A 72 -37.88 -4.60 -15.15
C THR A 72 -39.24 -4.10 -15.71
N ARG A 73 -39.25 -3.71 -16.98
CA ARG A 73 -40.53 -3.38 -17.67
C ARG A 73 -41.38 -4.64 -17.77
N HIS A 74 -42.69 -4.51 -17.50
CA HIS A 74 -43.60 -5.62 -17.61
C HIS A 74 -43.81 -5.98 -19.09
N GLY A 75 -43.54 -7.23 -19.47
CA GLY A 75 -43.56 -7.63 -20.88
C GLY A 75 -44.90 -7.58 -21.60
N ALA A 76 -46.03 -7.56 -20.88
CA ALA A 76 -47.37 -7.59 -21.44
C ALA A 76 -48.17 -6.30 -21.22
N ILE A 77 -47.76 -5.38 -20.38
CA ILE A 77 -48.50 -4.14 -20.06
C ILE A 77 -47.55 -2.96 -20.21
N GLU A 78 -47.83 -2.11 -21.19
CA GLU A 78 -47.08 -0.90 -21.47
C GLU A 78 -47.15 0.08 -20.29
N GLY A 79 -45.99 0.60 -19.87
CA GLY A 79 -45.88 1.54 -18.73
C GLY A 79 -45.84 0.91 -17.34
N LYS A 80 -46.04 -0.39 -17.18
CA LYS A 80 -45.87 -1.08 -15.90
C LYS A 80 -44.47 -1.67 -15.73
N THR A 81 -43.99 -1.64 -14.47
CA THR A 81 -42.74 -2.27 -14.05
C THR A 81 -43.05 -3.47 -13.15
N GLN A 82 -42.22 -4.50 -13.26
CA GLN A 82 -42.28 -5.67 -12.39
C GLN A 82 -40.99 -5.74 -11.58
N THR A 83 -41.10 -5.87 -10.27
CA THR A 83 -39.97 -6.09 -9.36
C THR A 83 -39.82 -7.58 -9.07
N SER A 84 -38.63 -8.13 -9.27
CA SER A 84 -38.33 -9.52 -8.95
C SER A 84 -37.07 -9.59 -8.09
N SER A 85 -37.07 -10.49 -7.09
CA SER A 85 -35.88 -10.78 -6.29
C SER A 85 -35.02 -11.80 -7.01
N VAL A 86 -33.77 -11.44 -7.25
CA VAL A 86 -32.78 -12.25 -8.00
C VAL A 86 -31.52 -12.43 -7.17
N ASP A 87 -30.94 -13.64 -7.25
CA ASP A 87 -29.67 -13.93 -6.61
C ASP A 87 -28.51 -13.33 -7.41
N PHE A 88 -27.69 -12.52 -6.73
CA PHE A 88 -26.44 -11.97 -7.23
C PHE A 88 -25.27 -12.66 -6.55
N TYR A 89 -24.22 -12.88 -7.30
CA TYR A 89 -23.03 -13.60 -6.89
C TYR A 89 -21.82 -12.67 -6.88
N HIS A 90 -21.06 -12.74 -5.81
CA HIS A 90 -19.83 -11.97 -5.57
C HIS A 90 -18.74 -12.34 -6.58
N LEU A 91 -17.74 -11.47 -6.74
CA LEU A 91 -16.58 -11.68 -7.60
C LEU A 91 -15.89 -13.02 -7.35
N ASP A 92 -15.75 -13.46 -6.10
CA ASP A 92 -15.13 -14.74 -5.76
C ASP A 92 -15.87 -15.92 -6.39
N ALA A 93 -17.20 -15.90 -6.38
CA ALA A 93 -18.00 -16.95 -7.04
C ALA A 93 -17.84 -16.90 -8.57
N ILE A 94 -17.72 -15.70 -9.15
CA ILE A 94 -17.46 -15.53 -10.59
C ILE A 94 -16.11 -16.14 -10.95
N ILE A 95 -15.09 -15.88 -10.16
CA ILE A 95 -13.73 -16.43 -10.35
C ILE A 95 -13.74 -17.95 -10.22
N ALA A 96 -14.31 -18.49 -9.14
CA ALA A 96 -14.39 -19.93 -8.90
C ALA A 96 -15.09 -20.68 -10.05
N VAL A 97 -16.21 -20.12 -10.55
CA VAL A 97 -16.92 -20.66 -11.73
C VAL A 97 -16.04 -20.58 -12.98
N GLY A 98 -15.34 -19.48 -13.21
CA GLY A 98 -14.47 -19.29 -14.38
C GLY A 98 -13.32 -20.30 -14.47
N TYR A 99 -12.83 -20.77 -13.33
CA TYR A 99 -11.83 -21.84 -13.28
C TYR A 99 -12.40 -23.24 -13.57
N ARG A 100 -13.70 -23.47 -13.32
CA ARG A 100 -14.36 -24.78 -13.48
C ARG A 100 -15.05 -24.95 -14.83
N VAL A 101 -15.42 -23.86 -15.49
CA VAL A 101 -16.13 -23.91 -16.79
C VAL A 101 -15.15 -24.31 -17.90
N ASN A 102 -15.59 -25.25 -18.74
CA ASN A 102 -14.85 -25.65 -19.93
C ASN A 102 -15.42 -24.97 -21.19
N SER A 103 -14.86 -23.82 -21.56
CA SER A 103 -15.21 -23.07 -22.75
C SER A 103 -14.03 -22.23 -23.25
N ALA A 104 -14.10 -21.78 -24.52
CA ALA A 104 -13.08 -20.89 -25.07
C ALA A 104 -12.99 -19.56 -24.30
N LYS A 105 -14.15 -18.99 -23.90
CA LYS A 105 -14.20 -17.76 -23.10
C LYS A 105 -13.59 -17.96 -21.70
N ALA A 106 -13.92 -19.07 -21.02
CA ALA A 106 -13.31 -19.38 -19.73
C ALA A 106 -11.80 -19.65 -19.84
N THR A 107 -11.33 -20.24 -20.95
CA THR A 107 -9.90 -20.40 -21.20
C THR A 107 -9.18 -19.06 -21.33
N LYS A 108 -9.73 -18.11 -22.10
CA LYS A 108 -9.19 -16.76 -22.21
C LYS A 108 -9.19 -16.05 -20.83
N PHE A 109 -10.24 -16.21 -20.02
CA PHE A 109 -10.31 -15.69 -18.65
C PHE A 109 -9.15 -16.22 -17.79
N ARG A 110 -8.91 -17.54 -17.81
CA ARG A 110 -7.79 -18.14 -17.07
C ARG A 110 -6.42 -17.66 -17.56
N GLN A 111 -6.23 -17.49 -18.87
CA GLN A 111 -5.00 -16.94 -19.44
C GLN A 111 -4.76 -15.51 -18.97
N TRP A 112 -5.80 -14.67 -18.95
CA TRP A 112 -5.73 -13.32 -18.41
C TRP A 112 -5.38 -13.33 -16.91
N ALA A 113 -6.07 -14.10 -16.08
CA ALA A 113 -5.79 -14.22 -14.66
C ALA A 113 -4.35 -14.70 -14.39
N THR A 114 -3.89 -15.71 -15.15
CA THR A 114 -2.51 -16.21 -15.07
C THR A 114 -1.49 -15.13 -15.43
N ARG A 115 -1.76 -14.28 -16.43
CA ARG A 115 -0.88 -13.17 -16.79
C ARG A 115 -0.76 -12.17 -15.66
N ILE A 116 -1.88 -11.78 -15.03
CA ILE A 116 -1.90 -10.87 -13.88
C ILE A 116 -1.09 -11.45 -12.70
N LEU A 117 -1.32 -12.71 -12.36
CA LEU A 117 -0.59 -13.38 -11.28
C LEU A 117 0.91 -13.49 -11.57
N ASN A 118 1.29 -13.86 -12.79
CA ASN A 118 2.69 -13.92 -13.20
C ASN A 118 3.37 -12.54 -13.13
N GLU A 119 2.67 -11.49 -13.53
CA GLU A 119 3.19 -10.13 -13.43
C GLU A 119 3.39 -9.74 -11.98
N TYR A 120 2.41 -10.00 -11.12
CA TYR A 120 2.50 -9.74 -9.68
C TYR A 120 3.65 -10.53 -9.02
N ILE A 121 3.77 -11.83 -9.30
CA ILE A 121 4.84 -12.67 -8.73
C ILE A 121 6.22 -12.16 -9.14
N ARG A 122 6.37 -11.74 -10.40
CA ARG A 122 7.65 -11.26 -10.92
C ARG A 122 8.02 -9.87 -10.47
N LYS A 123 7.05 -8.93 -10.46
CA LYS A 123 7.29 -7.51 -10.20
C LYS A 123 6.92 -7.05 -8.80
N GLY A 124 6.02 -7.77 -8.11
CA GLY A 124 5.44 -7.37 -6.83
C GLY A 124 4.28 -6.38 -6.96
N PHE A 125 3.87 -6.01 -8.17
CA PHE A 125 2.74 -5.15 -8.45
C PHE A 125 2.14 -5.42 -9.83
N VAL A 126 0.88 -4.99 -10.02
CA VAL A 126 0.18 -4.89 -11.31
C VAL A 126 -0.53 -3.55 -11.34
N LEU A 127 -0.39 -2.80 -12.44
CA LEU A 127 -1.01 -1.50 -12.63
C LEU A 127 -1.85 -1.49 -13.91
N ASP A 128 -3.01 -0.87 -13.84
CA ASP A 128 -3.84 -0.51 -14.99
C ASP A 128 -3.65 0.99 -15.28
N ASP A 129 -2.62 1.30 -16.08
CA ASP A 129 -2.21 2.65 -16.39
C ASP A 129 -3.33 3.48 -17.05
N GLU A 130 -4.09 2.86 -17.94
CA GLU A 130 -5.20 3.52 -18.63
C GLU A 130 -6.28 3.96 -17.64
N ARG A 131 -6.66 3.08 -16.74
CA ARG A 131 -7.66 3.34 -15.71
C ARG A 131 -7.18 4.41 -14.72
N LEU A 132 -5.91 4.37 -14.32
CA LEU A 132 -5.32 5.33 -13.39
C LEU A 132 -5.23 6.73 -14.01
N LYS A 133 -4.94 6.84 -15.31
CA LYS A 133 -4.89 8.12 -16.05
C LYS A 133 -6.26 8.74 -16.26
N GLN A 134 -7.30 7.93 -16.43
CA GLN A 134 -8.65 8.42 -16.75
C GLN A 134 -9.36 9.07 -15.55
N GLY A 135 -8.88 8.88 -14.31
CA GLY A 135 -9.47 9.44 -13.11
C GLY A 135 -10.90 8.97 -12.82
N THR A 136 -11.39 7.95 -13.53
CA THR A 136 -12.75 7.42 -13.36
C THR A 136 -12.81 6.58 -12.11
N ALA A 137 -13.51 7.07 -11.11
CA ALA A 137 -13.76 6.36 -9.86
C ALA A 137 -14.79 5.24 -10.08
N VAL A 138 -14.35 4.09 -10.63
CA VAL A 138 -15.22 2.91 -10.84
C VAL A 138 -15.92 2.47 -9.55
N PHE A 139 -15.21 2.60 -8.42
CA PHE A 139 -15.72 2.26 -7.09
C PHE A 139 -15.97 3.50 -6.20
N GLY A 140 -16.05 4.71 -6.77
CA GLY A 140 -16.28 5.94 -6.02
C GLY A 140 -15.07 6.49 -5.28
N LYS A 141 -13.88 5.88 -5.45
CA LYS A 141 -12.62 6.30 -4.82
C LYS A 141 -11.54 6.61 -5.86
N ASP A 142 -10.75 7.63 -5.59
CA ASP A 142 -9.57 7.99 -6.37
C ASP A 142 -8.36 7.15 -5.91
N TYR A 143 -8.18 5.99 -6.54
CA TYR A 143 -7.06 5.10 -6.26
C TYR A 143 -5.70 5.64 -6.76
N PHE A 144 -5.68 6.64 -7.64
CA PHE A 144 -4.44 7.27 -8.07
C PHE A 144 -3.73 7.96 -6.91
N ARG A 145 -4.49 8.63 -6.03
CA ARG A 145 -3.95 9.26 -4.83
C ARG A 145 -3.36 8.22 -3.86
N GLU A 146 -4.07 7.10 -3.67
CA GLU A 146 -3.58 5.99 -2.85
C GLU A 146 -2.28 5.40 -3.40
N LEU A 147 -2.23 5.18 -4.73
CA LEU A 147 -1.02 4.71 -5.41
C LEU A 147 0.16 5.67 -5.20
N LEU A 148 -0.06 6.97 -5.36
CA LEU A 148 0.98 7.98 -5.13
C LEU A 148 1.51 7.95 -3.69
N GLU A 149 0.63 7.81 -2.71
CA GLU A 149 1.06 7.71 -1.30
C GLU A 149 1.86 6.42 -1.06
N ARG A 150 1.46 5.31 -1.63
CA ARG A 150 2.19 4.03 -1.55
C ARG A 150 3.57 4.10 -2.20
N VAL A 151 3.67 4.67 -3.41
CA VAL A 151 4.94 4.86 -4.10
C VAL A 151 5.86 5.75 -3.28
N ARG A 152 5.36 6.87 -2.72
CA ARG A 152 6.12 7.75 -1.83
C ARG A 152 6.64 7.01 -0.61
N SER A 153 5.79 6.22 0.05
CA SER A 153 6.18 5.43 1.22
C SER A 153 7.26 4.39 0.89
N ILE A 154 7.17 3.74 -0.27
CA ILE A 154 8.19 2.79 -0.74
C ILE A 154 9.52 3.50 -1.02
N ARG A 155 9.50 4.64 -1.72
CA ARG A 155 10.70 5.47 -1.99
C ARG A 155 11.33 6.00 -0.71
N ALA A 156 10.50 6.41 0.24
CA ALA A 156 10.93 6.98 1.51
C ALA A 156 11.24 5.92 2.59
N SER A 157 11.20 4.63 2.27
CA SER A 157 11.66 3.62 3.21
C SER A 157 13.16 3.81 3.48
N GLU A 158 13.57 3.72 4.74
CA GLU A 158 14.93 4.04 5.20
C GLU A 158 16.01 3.37 4.35
N ARG A 159 15.86 2.07 4.10
CA ARG A 159 16.80 1.31 3.25
C ARG A 159 16.88 1.83 1.81
N ARG A 160 15.74 2.23 1.21
CA ARG A 160 15.68 2.76 -0.16
C ARG A 160 16.27 4.14 -0.27
N ILE A 161 16.02 5.00 0.71
CA ILE A 161 16.63 6.34 0.80
C ILE A 161 18.15 6.22 0.78
N TRP A 162 18.70 5.40 1.67
CA TRP A 162 20.13 5.21 1.77
C TRP A 162 20.74 4.63 0.49
N GLN A 163 20.07 3.66 -0.11
CA GLN A 163 20.53 3.07 -1.36
C GLN A 163 20.52 4.11 -2.49
N GLN A 164 19.44 4.86 -2.67
CA GLN A 164 19.36 5.89 -3.71
C GLN A 164 20.41 7.01 -3.50
N ILE A 165 20.60 7.46 -2.27
CA ILE A 165 21.64 8.44 -1.95
C ILE A 165 23.02 7.87 -2.31
N THR A 166 23.29 6.62 -1.97
CA THR A 166 24.57 5.97 -2.28
C THR A 166 24.79 5.83 -3.78
N ASP A 167 23.76 5.40 -4.52
CA ASP A 167 23.83 5.22 -5.97
C ASP A 167 24.06 6.57 -6.68
N ILE A 168 23.31 7.60 -6.30
CA ILE A 168 23.49 8.97 -6.80
C ILE A 168 24.88 9.50 -6.53
N TYR A 169 25.42 9.23 -5.34
CA TYR A 169 26.77 9.62 -4.97
C TYR A 169 27.83 8.93 -5.80
N ALA A 170 27.70 7.61 -5.94
CA ALA A 170 28.64 6.80 -6.70
C ALA A 170 28.71 7.21 -8.17
N GLU A 171 27.57 7.64 -8.73
CA GLU A 171 27.48 8.04 -10.14
C GLU A 171 27.91 9.47 -10.41
N CYS A 172 27.70 10.38 -9.45
CA CYS A 172 27.79 11.83 -9.73
C CYS A 172 28.85 12.57 -8.93
N SER A 173 29.44 11.96 -7.91
CA SER A 173 30.42 12.63 -7.05
C SER A 173 31.86 12.33 -7.47
N ILE A 174 32.63 13.37 -7.73
CA ILE A 174 34.05 13.23 -8.12
C ILE A 174 34.96 12.89 -6.93
N ASP A 175 34.50 13.10 -5.71
CA ASP A 175 35.20 12.92 -4.45
C ASP A 175 34.58 11.84 -3.55
N TYR A 176 33.75 10.96 -4.12
CA TYR A 176 33.08 9.91 -3.36
C TYR A 176 34.04 8.80 -2.91
N ASP A 177 34.14 8.61 -1.61
CA ASP A 177 34.70 7.44 -0.97
C ASP A 177 33.76 6.88 0.09
N LYS A 178 33.22 5.67 -0.16
CA LYS A 178 32.26 5.00 0.74
C LYS A 178 32.79 4.77 2.16
N ASN A 179 34.12 4.70 2.33
CA ASN A 179 34.78 4.45 3.62
C ASN A 179 35.21 5.74 4.31
N ALA A 180 35.15 6.88 3.63
CA ALA A 180 35.50 8.15 4.23
C ALA A 180 34.54 8.53 5.37
N LEU A 181 35.13 9.06 6.44
CA LEU A 181 34.35 9.56 7.60
C LEU A 181 33.38 10.67 7.16
N THR A 182 33.79 11.50 6.20
CA THR A 182 32.96 12.55 5.59
C THR A 182 31.67 12.01 4.96
N THR A 183 31.72 10.84 4.33
CA THR A 183 30.54 10.18 3.73
C THR A 183 29.57 9.70 4.79
N GLN A 184 30.07 9.10 5.88
CA GLN A 184 29.23 8.65 7.01
C GLN A 184 28.59 9.83 7.74
N GLU A 185 29.36 10.90 8.01
CA GLU A 185 28.85 12.13 8.63
C GLU A 185 27.78 12.82 7.76
N PHE A 186 27.96 12.75 6.45
CA PHE A 186 27.02 13.32 5.50
C PHE A 186 25.64 12.65 5.56
N TYR A 187 25.58 11.32 5.62
CA TYR A 187 24.30 10.62 5.76
C TYR A 187 23.56 11.02 7.04
N ALA A 188 24.25 11.05 8.16
CA ALA A 188 23.70 11.48 9.44
C ALA A 188 23.19 12.94 9.37
N MET A 189 23.94 13.81 8.70
CA MET A 189 23.59 15.20 8.50
C MET A 189 22.30 15.36 7.67
N ILE A 190 22.17 14.66 6.54
CA ILE A 190 20.97 14.71 5.71
C ILE A 190 19.75 14.25 6.52
N GLN A 191 19.86 13.11 7.19
CA GLN A 191 18.76 12.58 8.00
C GLN A 191 18.33 13.59 9.05
N ASN A 192 19.26 14.19 9.77
CA ASN A 192 18.97 15.18 10.80
C ASN A 192 18.30 16.45 10.22
N ARG A 193 18.73 16.91 9.04
CA ARG A 193 18.12 18.08 8.39
C ARG A 193 16.66 17.85 8.00
N PHE A 194 16.34 16.68 7.45
CA PHE A 194 14.95 16.32 7.13
C PHE A 194 14.09 16.15 8.38
N HIS A 195 14.58 15.47 9.40
CA HIS A 195 13.85 15.37 10.67
C HIS A 195 13.60 16.75 11.28
N TYR A 196 14.63 17.59 11.33
CA TYR A 196 14.52 18.94 11.88
C TYR A 196 13.54 19.82 11.08
N ALA A 197 13.58 19.74 9.76
CA ALA A 197 12.65 20.47 8.90
C ALA A 197 11.18 20.14 9.20
N ILE A 198 10.87 18.89 9.57
CA ILE A 198 9.50 18.43 9.82
C ILE A 198 9.07 18.62 11.28
N THR A 199 9.98 18.39 12.24
CA THR A 199 9.64 18.28 13.67
C THR A 199 10.27 19.37 14.54
N GLY A 200 11.23 20.14 14.02
CA GLY A 200 12.06 21.04 14.80
C GLY A 200 13.10 20.33 15.68
N GLN A 201 13.30 19.02 15.50
CA GLN A 201 14.22 18.18 16.29
C GLN A 201 15.06 17.28 15.37
N THR A 202 16.30 17.02 15.76
CA THR A 202 17.14 16.00 15.12
C THR A 202 16.63 14.60 15.48
N ALA A 203 17.08 13.59 14.74
CA ALA A 203 16.72 12.19 15.01
C ALA A 203 17.05 11.77 16.47
N ALA A 204 18.20 12.19 16.97
CA ALA A 204 18.62 11.92 18.34
C ALA A 204 17.72 12.64 19.37
N GLU A 205 17.37 13.88 19.11
CA GLU A 205 16.49 14.66 20.00
C GLU A 205 15.07 14.08 20.05
N ILE A 206 14.53 13.60 18.91
CA ILE A 206 13.22 12.92 18.86
C ILE A 206 13.23 11.68 19.76
N ILE A 207 14.23 10.80 19.58
CA ILE A 207 14.36 9.59 20.39
C ILE A 207 14.48 9.96 21.88
N TYR A 208 15.38 10.88 22.20
CA TYR A 208 15.68 11.27 23.56
C TYR A 208 14.46 11.88 24.30
N SER A 209 13.66 12.68 23.59
CA SER A 209 12.49 13.36 24.18
C SER A 209 11.25 12.48 24.27
N LYS A 210 11.09 11.53 23.34
CA LYS A 210 9.86 10.74 23.24
C LYS A 210 9.94 9.34 23.85
N ALA A 211 11.13 8.72 23.95
CA ALA A 211 11.33 7.42 24.57
C ALA A 211 11.05 7.47 26.08
N ASP A 212 10.00 6.79 26.53
CA ASP A 212 9.53 6.85 27.91
C ASP A 212 8.71 5.58 28.23
N HIS A 213 9.22 4.75 29.15
CA HIS A 213 8.60 3.48 29.52
C HIS A 213 7.21 3.64 30.17
N THR A 214 6.85 4.84 30.63
CA THR A 214 5.53 5.11 31.24
C THR A 214 4.45 5.38 30.21
N LYS A 215 4.84 5.68 28.97
CA LYS A 215 3.91 5.93 27.88
C LYS A 215 3.47 4.64 27.20
N GLU A 216 2.29 4.68 26.62
CA GLU A 216 1.81 3.62 25.77
C GLU A 216 2.84 3.34 24.66
N HIS A 217 3.17 2.07 24.45
CA HIS A 217 4.19 1.63 23.48
C HIS A 217 5.54 2.36 23.61
N MET A 218 5.92 2.78 24.81
CA MET A 218 7.14 3.60 25.04
C MET A 218 7.17 4.93 24.29
N GLY A 219 6.03 5.46 23.86
CA GLY A 219 5.92 6.64 23.00
C GLY A 219 6.18 6.36 21.54
N LEU A 220 6.35 5.11 21.11
CA LEU A 220 6.41 4.73 19.70
C LEU A 220 5.01 4.78 19.07
N THR A 221 4.94 5.25 17.84
CA THR A 221 3.73 5.23 17.02
C THR A 221 3.71 4.04 16.05
N THR A 222 4.89 3.50 15.73
CA THR A 222 5.06 2.29 14.90
C THR A 222 6.32 1.53 15.30
N TRP A 223 6.38 0.24 15.00
CA TRP A 223 7.54 -0.64 15.20
C TRP A 223 7.45 -1.82 14.23
N LYS A 224 8.50 -2.65 14.15
CA LYS A 224 8.61 -3.73 13.17
C LYS A 224 7.40 -4.66 13.12
N ASN A 225 6.81 -4.98 14.28
CA ASN A 225 5.68 -5.91 14.40
C ASN A 225 4.37 -5.19 14.79
N SER A 226 4.26 -3.88 14.54
CA SER A 226 3.07 -3.06 14.81
C SER A 226 1.86 -3.53 13.97
N PRO A 227 0.61 -3.41 14.47
CA PRO A 227 0.23 -2.87 15.78
C PRO A 227 0.27 -3.88 16.93
N ASP A 228 0.06 -5.17 16.67
CA ASP A 228 -0.22 -6.18 17.71
C ASP A 228 1.02 -6.94 18.19
N GLY A 229 2.14 -6.77 17.49
CA GLY A 229 3.36 -7.49 17.80
C GLY A 229 4.26 -6.75 18.80
N ARG A 230 5.17 -7.51 19.39
CA ARG A 230 6.11 -7.01 20.39
C ARG A 230 7.07 -5.95 19.87
N ILE A 231 7.31 -4.91 20.67
CA ILE A 231 8.38 -3.93 20.47
C ILE A 231 9.74 -4.58 20.75
N LEU A 232 10.68 -4.42 19.83
CA LEU A 232 12.05 -4.95 19.97
C LEU A 232 13.02 -3.84 20.38
N LYS A 233 14.14 -4.22 20.98
CA LYS A 233 15.21 -3.27 21.36
C LYS A 233 15.77 -2.49 20.17
N SER A 234 15.73 -3.09 18.97
CA SER A 234 16.10 -2.40 17.73
C SER A 234 15.13 -1.29 17.31
N ASP A 235 13.86 -1.38 17.70
CA ASP A 235 12.83 -0.43 17.29
C ASP A 235 12.97 0.91 18.02
N VAL A 236 13.40 0.89 19.26
CA VAL A 236 13.44 2.08 20.13
C VAL A 236 14.57 3.07 19.79
N SER A 237 15.52 2.66 18.93
CA SER A 237 16.61 3.51 18.46
C SER A 237 16.34 4.14 17.08
N ILE A 238 15.13 3.99 16.54
CA ILE A 238 14.73 4.50 15.21
C ILE A 238 13.82 5.72 15.41
N ALA A 239 14.28 6.91 15.04
CA ALA A 239 13.53 8.16 15.22
C ALA A 239 12.17 8.16 14.50
N LYS A 240 12.10 7.58 13.30
CA LYS A 240 10.86 7.47 12.52
C LYS A 240 9.74 6.78 13.30
N ASN A 241 10.06 5.84 14.17
CA ASN A 241 9.11 5.09 14.97
C ASN A 241 8.37 5.95 16.03
N TYR A 242 8.87 7.13 16.33
CA TYR A 242 8.27 8.08 17.27
C TYR A 242 7.49 9.23 16.58
N LEU A 243 7.45 9.24 15.25
CA LEU A 243 6.75 10.27 14.49
C LEU A 243 5.25 9.94 14.40
N THR A 244 4.43 10.98 14.43
CA THR A 244 3.01 10.86 14.13
C THR A 244 2.80 10.51 12.65
N GLU A 245 1.65 9.93 12.29
CA GLU A 245 1.31 9.60 10.92
C GLU A 245 1.43 10.82 9.98
N LYS A 246 1.03 12.00 10.46
CA LYS A 246 1.15 13.26 9.72
C LYS A 246 2.61 13.62 9.46
N GLU A 247 3.47 13.52 10.47
CA GLU A 247 4.91 13.79 10.35
C GLU A 247 5.60 12.78 9.42
N ILE A 248 5.23 11.50 9.51
CA ILE A 248 5.72 10.45 8.59
C ILE A 248 5.37 10.79 7.14
N LYS A 249 4.09 11.07 6.84
CA LYS A 249 3.64 11.45 5.50
C LYS A 249 4.35 12.71 4.98
N GLN A 250 4.56 13.68 5.84
CA GLN A 250 5.26 14.92 5.48
C GLN A 250 6.74 14.65 5.20
N LEU A 251 7.41 13.86 6.02
CA LEU A 251 8.81 13.43 5.82
C LEU A 251 8.96 12.68 4.48
N GLU A 252 8.09 11.71 4.22
CA GLU A 252 8.10 10.92 2.98
C GLU A 252 7.90 11.80 1.74
N ARG A 253 7.00 12.77 1.78
CA ARG A 253 6.79 13.73 0.68
C ARG A 253 8.01 14.61 0.46
N THR A 254 8.57 15.16 1.53
CA THR A 254 9.71 16.07 1.45
C THR A 254 10.96 15.36 0.91
N VAL A 255 11.22 14.16 1.40
CA VAL A 255 12.34 13.33 0.91
C VAL A 255 12.16 12.94 -0.55
N THR A 256 10.97 12.52 -0.96
CA THR A 256 10.68 12.18 -2.37
C THR A 256 10.86 13.40 -3.28
N SER A 257 10.36 14.57 -2.87
CA SER A 257 10.51 15.81 -3.65
C SER A 257 11.97 16.26 -3.74
N TYR A 258 12.77 16.01 -2.71
CA TYR A 258 14.22 16.26 -2.76
C TYR A 258 14.91 15.35 -3.78
N PHE A 259 14.54 14.08 -3.84
CA PHE A 259 15.09 13.18 -4.85
C PHE A 259 14.77 13.64 -6.27
N ASP A 260 13.52 14.00 -6.54
CA ASP A 260 13.13 14.53 -7.84
C ASP A 260 13.91 15.82 -8.18
N TYR A 261 14.15 16.68 -7.18
CA TYR A 261 14.97 17.88 -7.33
C TYR A 261 16.42 17.56 -7.67
N ILE A 262 17.03 16.59 -6.98
CA ILE A 262 18.45 16.26 -7.18
C ILE A 262 18.68 15.51 -8.49
N GLU A 263 17.78 14.60 -8.88
CA GLU A 263 17.80 13.93 -10.18
C GLU A 263 17.79 14.96 -11.31
N ASN A 264 16.93 15.98 -11.24
CA ASN A 264 16.92 17.09 -12.20
C ASN A 264 18.21 17.92 -12.21
N GLN A 265 18.90 18.07 -11.08
CA GLN A 265 20.18 18.78 -11.02
C GLN A 265 21.28 17.95 -11.67
N ILE A 266 21.29 16.64 -11.46
CA ILE A 266 22.24 15.71 -12.04
C ILE A 266 22.13 15.68 -13.57
N GLU A 267 20.91 15.61 -14.10
CA GLU A 267 20.67 15.65 -15.54
C GLU A 267 21.20 16.92 -16.22
N ARG A 268 21.28 18.03 -15.48
CA ARG A 268 21.80 19.31 -15.98
C ARG A 268 23.28 19.53 -15.75
N HIS A 269 23.85 18.89 -14.74
CA HIS A 269 25.23 19.07 -14.30
C HIS A 269 25.89 17.70 -14.08
N ASN A 270 26.84 17.36 -14.89
CA ASN A 270 27.43 16.01 -14.91
C ASN A 270 28.25 15.63 -13.67
N THR A 271 28.59 16.57 -12.77
CA THR A 271 29.43 16.29 -11.59
C THR A 271 29.09 17.17 -10.39
N PHE A 272 29.13 16.57 -9.20
CA PHE A 272 28.98 17.25 -7.90
C PHE A 272 30.13 16.87 -6.95
N THR A 273 30.47 17.76 -6.02
CA THR A 273 31.23 17.39 -4.83
C THR A 273 30.29 17.08 -3.69
N MET A 274 30.77 16.35 -2.67
CA MET A 274 30.03 16.05 -1.44
C MET A 274 29.54 17.33 -0.76
N GLU A 275 30.33 18.40 -0.78
CA GLU A 275 29.98 19.70 -0.25
C GLU A 275 28.83 20.38 -1.02
N GLN A 276 28.86 20.34 -2.34
CA GLN A 276 27.80 20.87 -3.19
C GLN A 276 26.48 20.14 -2.97
N PHE A 277 26.56 18.85 -2.74
CA PHE A 277 25.39 18.04 -2.42
C PHE A 277 24.80 18.41 -1.04
N ALA A 278 25.66 18.56 -0.03
CA ALA A 278 25.22 19.06 1.28
C ALA A 278 24.54 20.44 1.19
N ALA A 279 25.10 21.32 0.37
CA ALA A 279 24.51 22.64 0.12
C ALA A 279 23.16 22.55 -0.61
N SER A 280 22.98 21.57 -1.49
CA SER A 280 21.72 21.38 -2.22
C SER A 280 20.53 21.02 -1.32
N VAL A 281 20.78 20.25 -0.25
CA VAL A 281 19.75 19.94 0.77
C VAL A 281 19.23 21.21 1.41
N ASN A 282 20.15 22.10 1.83
CA ASN A 282 19.74 23.38 2.43
C ASN A 282 18.99 24.26 1.44
N LYS A 283 19.46 24.36 0.19
CA LYS A 283 18.77 25.11 -0.87
C LYS A 283 17.34 24.61 -1.07
N PHE A 284 17.17 23.29 -1.15
CA PHE A 284 15.85 22.66 -1.31
C PHE A 284 14.94 22.94 -0.12
N LEU A 285 15.43 22.78 1.10
CA LEU A 285 14.64 23.02 2.32
C LEU A 285 14.26 24.49 2.45
N THR A 286 15.19 25.42 2.17
CA THR A 286 14.92 26.88 2.18
C THR A 286 13.90 27.25 1.12
N PHE A 287 14.00 26.71 -0.09
CA PHE A 287 13.06 26.97 -1.18
C PHE A 287 11.62 26.51 -0.83
N ASN A 288 11.50 25.49 0.00
CA ASN A 288 10.21 24.98 0.47
C ASN A 288 9.79 25.55 1.84
N ASP A 289 10.37 26.67 2.29
CA ASP A 289 10.07 27.36 3.53
C ASP A 289 10.26 26.52 4.81
N TYR A 290 11.11 25.49 4.76
CA TYR A 290 11.45 24.72 5.95
C TYR A 290 12.55 25.37 6.78
N GLN A 291 12.50 25.14 8.10
CA GLN A 291 13.57 25.54 9.00
C GLN A 291 14.82 24.70 8.76
N ILE A 292 15.96 25.39 8.70
CA ILE A 292 17.27 24.76 8.54
C ILE A 292 17.88 24.47 9.91
N LEU A 293 18.40 23.29 10.08
CA LEU A 293 19.15 22.90 11.28
C LEU A 293 20.42 23.78 11.39
N PRO A 294 20.56 24.60 12.47
CA PRO A 294 21.66 25.56 12.57
C PRO A 294 23.00 24.89 12.89
N ASP A 295 22.97 23.74 13.58
CA ASP A 295 24.16 23.01 14.06
C ASP A 295 23.98 21.49 13.99
N LYS A 296 24.73 20.72 14.77
CA LYS A 296 24.62 19.25 14.82
C LYS A 296 23.48 18.73 15.75
N GLY A 297 22.72 19.62 16.41
CA GLY A 297 21.77 19.29 17.46
C GLY A 297 22.41 19.19 18.85
N ARG A 298 21.55 19.14 19.88
CA ARG A 298 22.00 19.20 21.30
C ARG A 298 22.24 17.82 21.91
N ILE A 299 21.68 16.78 21.33
CA ILE A 299 21.76 15.40 21.82
C ILE A 299 22.52 14.55 20.82
N SER A 300 23.52 13.81 21.29
CA SER A 300 24.26 12.87 20.45
C SER A 300 23.47 11.57 20.21
N ALA A 301 23.75 10.87 19.14
CA ALA A 301 23.13 9.58 18.83
C ALA A 301 23.37 8.53 19.95
N SER A 302 24.56 8.57 20.57
CA SER A 302 24.91 7.67 21.68
C SER A 302 24.08 7.96 22.95
N GLN A 303 23.87 9.23 23.28
CA GLN A 303 23.00 9.61 24.43
C GLN A 303 21.55 9.22 24.18
N ALA A 304 21.02 9.48 22.99
CA ALA A 304 19.66 9.10 22.63
C ALA A 304 19.44 7.59 22.70
N LYS A 305 20.37 6.82 22.12
CA LYS A 305 20.33 5.36 22.14
C LYS A 305 20.42 4.81 23.55
N ALA A 306 21.36 5.28 24.38
CA ALA A 306 21.51 4.83 25.74
C ALA A 306 20.24 5.06 26.58
N LYS A 307 19.61 6.25 26.43
CA LYS A 307 18.34 6.53 27.10
C LYS A 307 17.25 5.60 26.62
N ALA A 308 17.03 5.47 25.31
CA ALA A 308 15.97 4.64 24.74
C ALA A 308 16.11 3.16 25.14
N GLU A 309 17.34 2.64 25.17
CA GLU A 309 17.60 1.27 25.62
C GLU A 309 17.36 1.09 27.12
N SER A 310 17.71 2.08 27.95
CA SER A 310 17.41 2.05 29.38
C SER A 310 15.90 2.04 29.65
N GLU A 311 15.15 2.89 28.97
CA GLU A 311 13.68 2.91 29.03
C GLU A 311 13.08 1.58 28.56
N TYR A 312 13.63 1.01 27.47
CA TYR A 312 13.20 -0.30 26.97
C TYR A 312 13.44 -1.42 27.96
N ASP A 313 14.58 -1.46 28.65
CA ASP A 313 14.90 -2.51 29.61
C ASP A 313 13.92 -2.51 30.80
N ILE A 314 13.32 -1.36 31.15
CA ILE A 314 12.23 -1.25 32.13
C ILE A 314 10.91 -1.72 31.50
N PHE A 315 10.53 -1.17 30.36
CA PHE A 315 9.29 -1.48 29.65
C PHE A 315 9.16 -2.95 29.29
N ASN A 316 10.26 -3.58 28.88
CA ASN A 316 10.29 -4.96 28.44
C ASN A 316 9.94 -5.97 29.55
N LYS A 317 10.06 -5.58 30.83
CA LYS A 317 9.66 -6.42 31.96
C LYS A 317 8.15 -6.54 32.11
N THR A 318 7.42 -5.53 31.62
CA THR A 318 5.95 -5.44 31.69
C THR A 318 5.27 -5.73 30.37
N GLN A 319 6.03 -5.81 29.28
CA GLN A 319 5.50 -6.07 27.96
C GLN A 319 4.92 -7.48 27.87
N GLN A 320 3.65 -7.59 27.47
CA GLN A 320 3.00 -8.88 27.28
C GLN A 320 3.69 -9.70 26.19
N ILE A 321 3.92 -10.97 26.46
CA ILE A 321 4.46 -11.92 25.50
C ILE A 321 3.27 -12.66 24.90
N ASP A 322 2.82 -12.24 23.72
CA ASP A 322 1.90 -13.05 22.93
C ASP A 322 2.72 -14.13 22.20
N SER A 323 2.66 -15.36 22.71
CA SER A 323 3.24 -16.50 21.99
C SER A 323 2.36 -16.86 20.78
N ASP A 324 2.95 -17.56 19.79
CA ASP A 324 2.17 -18.08 18.66
C ASP A 324 1.07 -19.05 19.12
N PHE A 325 1.29 -19.70 20.26
CA PHE A 325 0.29 -20.54 20.93
C PHE A 325 -0.90 -19.71 21.43
N ASP A 326 -0.66 -18.55 22.06
CA ASP A 326 -1.74 -17.65 22.54
C ASP A 326 -2.57 -17.12 21.38
N LYS A 327 -1.93 -16.80 20.23
CA LYS A 327 -2.63 -16.38 19.01
C LYS A 327 -3.50 -17.48 18.43
N GLN A 328 -3.01 -18.73 18.41
CA GLN A 328 -3.79 -19.89 17.97
C GLN A 328 -4.99 -20.16 18.88
N VAL A 329 -4.78 -20.11 20.19
CA VAL A 329 -5.86 -20.33 21.18
C VAL A 329 -6.92 -19.23 21.07
N ARG A 330 -6.55 -17.96 20.93
CA ARG A 330 -7.52 -16.86 20.71
C ARG A 330 -8.29 -17.05 19.40
N GLY A 331 -7.60 -17.46 18.31
CA GLY A 331 -8.25 -17.79 17.04
C GLY A 331 -9.25 -18.93 17.12
N MET A 332 -8.98 -19.95 17.93
CA MET A 332 -9.90 -21.08 18.18
C MET A 332 -11.07 -20.73 19.10
N LEU A 333 -10.89 -19.77 20.01
CA LEU A 333 -11.91 -19.36 20.97
C LEU A 333 -12.82 -18.22 20.45
N GLY A 334 -12.60 -17.72 19.23
CA GLY A 334 -13.49 -16.74 18.56
C GLY A 334 -13.56 -15.37 19.26
N LYS A 335 -12.51 -14.97 19.94
CA LYS A 335 -12.40 -13.64 20.58
C LYS A 335 -11.31 -12.82 19.92
#